data_22c88269e10abc16af0f8f3cbdd36615
#
_entry.id   22c88269e10abc16af0f8f3cbdd36615
#
_cell.length_a   1.000
_cell.length_b   1.000
_cell.length_c   1.000
_cell.angle_alpha   90.00
_cell.angle_beta   90.00
_cell.angle_gamma   90.00
#
_symmetry.space_group_name_H-M   'P 1'
#
loop_
_entity.id
_entity.type
_entity.pdbx_description
1 polymer ?
#
loop_
_entity_poly.entity_id
_entity_poly.type
_entity_poly.pdbx_seq_one_letter_code
_entity_poly.pdbx_strand_id
1 'polypeptide(L)'
;FRRQRQMCIRDSANIAHGCNSVIATKAGLKLADYVVTEAGFGADLGAEKFLNIKCRKSGIKPDCVVIVATIRALKMHGGVTKDELKNENVKALKKGLVNLERHINNTRKFGMPVTIAVNHFITDTEKEMKTLLDFCKTQGVKASKCTHWSNGSEGTKELANNVVKICEDNQDLSLIHISEPTRPNT
;
A
#
# COMPACT_ATOMS: atom_id res chain seq x y z
N PHE A 1 4.98 10.25 -25.94
CA PHE A 1 6.07 9.28 -26.12
C PHE A 1 7.16 9.41 -25.06
N ARG A 2 7.60 10.62 -24.69
CA ARG A 2 8.61 10.83 -23.64
C ARG A 2 8.08 10.58 -22.22
N ARG A 3 6.81 10.88 -21.94
CA ARG A 3 6.20 10.62 -20.61
C ARG A 3 6.08 9.13 -20.31
N GLN A 4 5.69 8.32 -21.31
CA GLN A 4 5.56 6.87 -21.15
C GLN A 4 6.91 6.18 -20.94
N ARG A 5 7.97 6.64 -21.63
CA ARG A 5 9.35 6.16 -21.37
C ARG A 5 9.86 6.54 -19.99
N GLN A 6 9.52 7.72 -19.48
CA GLN A 6 9.91 8.11 -18.12
C GLN A 6 9.20 7.26 -17.05
N MET A 7 7.94 6.88 -17.23
CA MET A 7 7.26 5.94 -16.35
C MET A 7 7.91 4.56 -16.38
N CYS A 8 8.16 4.00 -17.56
CA CYS A 8 8.77 2.66 -17.69
C CYS A 8 10.23 2.57 -17.25
N ILE A 9 11.03 3.65 -17.40
CA ILE A 9 12.45 3.66 -17.03
C ILE A 9 12.65 4.06 -15.56
N ARG A 10 11.72 4.84 -15.00
CA ARG A 10 11.76 5.32 -13.60
C ARG A 10 10.79 4.59 -12.69
N ASP A 11 10.10 3.60 -13.20
CA ASP A 11 9.25 2.76 -12.38
C ASP A 11 10.09 2.14 -11.26
N SER A 12 9.54 2.17 -10.08
CA SER A 12 10.11 1.60 -8.86
C SER A 12 10.62 0.17 -9.02
N ALA A 13 10.06 -0.58 -9.97
CA ALA A 13 10.49 -1.90 -10.35
C ALA A 13 11.91 -1.98 -10.88
N ASN A 14 12.33 -1.00 -11.65
CA ASN A 14 13.62 -0.97 -12.34
C ASN A 14 14.72 -0.25 -11.56
N ILE A 15 14.39 0.32 -10.38
CA ILE A 15 15.34 1.04 -9.54
C ILE A 15 15.63 0.22 -8.29
N ALA A 16 16.91 0.10 -7.91
CA ALA A 16 17.34 -0.74 -6.79
C ALA A 16 16.62 -0.42 -5.47
N HIS A 17 16.31 0.84 -5.20
CA HIS A 17 15.60 1.26 -3.99
C HIS A 17 14.07 1.24 -4.08
N GLY A 18 13.50 0.71 -5.15
CA GLY A 18 12.07 0.39 -5.26
C GLY A 18 11.11 1.56 -5.50
N CYS A 19 11.61 2.77 -5.80
CA CYS A 19 10.77 3.92 -6.18
C CYS A 19 11.62 5.03 -6.80
N ASN A 20 11.03 6.21 -7.05
CA ASN A 20 11.74 7.37 -7.59
C ASN A 20 12.95 7.83 -6.74
N SER A 21 13.72 8.80 -7.23
CA SER A 21 14.98 9.21 -6.61
C SER A 21 14.80 9.82 -5.20
N VAL A 22 15.82 9.68 -4.37
CA VAL A 22 15.89 10.32 -3.05
C VAL A 22 15.83 11.85 -3.18
N ILE A 23 16.47 12.41 -4.23
CA ILE A 23 16.46 13.85 -4.49
C ILE A 23 15.05 14.34 -4.75
N ALA A 24 14.28 13.66 -5.60
CA ALA A 24 12.90 14.02 -5.88
C ALA A 24 12.01 13.98 -4.63
N THR A 25 12.16 12.95 -3.80
CA THR A 25 11.39 12.85 -2.55
C THR A 25 11.77 13.96 -1.56
N LYS A 26 13.08 14.23 -1.37
CA LYS A 26 13.52 15.32 -0.49
C LYS A 26 13.10 16.70 -1.00
N ALA A 27 13.08 16.91 -2.31
CA ALA A 27 12.54 18.14 -2.90
C ALA A 27 11.04 18.27 -2.65
N GLY A 28 10.27 17.20 -2.86
CA GLY A 28 8.84 17.17 -2.56
C GLY A 28 8.54 17.53 -1.11
N LEU A 29 9.26 16.94 -0.16
CA LEU A 29 9.10 17.21 1.28
C LEU A 29 9.43 18.67 1.69
N LYS A 30 10.16 19.42 0.85
CA LYS A 30 10.41 20.85 1.05
C LYS A 30 9.37 21.75 0.41
N LEU A 31 8.59 21.23 -0.53
CA LEU A 31 7.67 22.02 -1.37
C LEU A 31 6.19 21.76 -1.08
N ALA A 32 5.88 20.73 -0.32
CA ALA A 32 4.50 20.30 -0.05
C ALA A 32 4.36 19.77 1.38
N ASP A 33 3.17 19.91 1.95
CA ASP A 33 2.83 19.39 3.28
C ASP A 33 2.76 17.87 3.29
N TYR A 34 2.34 17.25 2.18
CA TYR A 34 2.27 15.81 2.00
C TYR A 34 2.97 15.37 0.72
N VAL A 35 3.75 14.31 0.82
CA VAL A 35 4.40 13.68 -0.33
C VAL A 35 4.00 12.22 -0.41
N VAL A 36 3.37 11.84 -1.52
CA VAL A 36 2.99 10.47 -1.81
C VAL A 36 3.97 9.87 -2.80
N THR A 37 4.56 8.75 -2.46
CA THR A 37 5.42 7.99 -3.37
C THR A 37 4.89 6.58 -3.55
N GLU A 38 5.19 5.98 -4.68
CA GLU A 38 4.95 4.55 -4.88
C GLU A 38 6.10 3.70 -4.33
N ALA A 39 5.79 2.45 -4.01
CA ALA A 39 6.76 1.38 -3.87
C ALA A 39 6.32 0.27 -4.82
N GLY A 40 7.01 0.13 -5.96
CA GLY A 40 6.56 -0.69 -7.10
C GLY A 40 6.43 -2.16 -6.81
N PHE A 41 5.59 -2.84 -7.57
CA PHE A 41 5.21 -4.24 -7.39
C PHE A 41 4.46 -4.53 -6.09
N GLY A 42 4.45 -5.79 -5.65
CA GLY A 42 3.84 -6.19 -4.40
C GLY A 42 4.57 -5.65 -3.17
N ALA A 43 3.88 -5.58 -2.07
CA ALA A 43 4.44 -5.10 -0.80
C ALA A 43 5.60 -5.97 -0.29
N ASP A 44 5.67 -7.21 -0.72
CA ASP A 44 6.76 -8.15 -0.46
C ASP A 44 8.07 -7.84 -1.20
N LEU A 45 8.03 -7.00 -2.22
CA LEU A 45 9.20 -6.58 -2.99
C LEU A 45 9.43 -5.08 -2.91
N GLY A 46 8.48 -4.27 -3.38
CA GLY A 46 8.63 -2.82 -3.50
C GLY A 46 8.69 -2.12 -2.16
N ALA A 47 7.82 -2.47 -1.21
CA ALA A 47 7.84 -1.89 0.12
C ALA A 47 9.13 -2.26 0.87
N GLU A 48 9.62 -3.48 0.73
CA GLU A 48 10.91 -3.87 1.33
C GLU A 48 12.10 -3.10 0.75
N LYS A 49 12.16 -2.94 -0.58
CA LYS A 49 13.18 -2.10 -1.21
C LYS A 49 13.11 -0.66 -0.74
N PHE A 50 11.90 -0.10 -0.69
CA PHE A 50 11.68 1.25 -0.24
C PHE A 50 12.17 1.46 1.21
N LEU A 51 11.74 0.62 2.12
CA LEU A 51 12.06 0.73 3.55
C LEU A 51 13.52 0.36 3.83
N ASN A 52 13.99 -0.78 3.31
CA ASN A 52 15.32 -1.31 3.62
C ASN A 52 16.46 -0.61 2.86
N ILE A 53 16.20 -0.05 1.69
CA ILE A 53 17.25 0.61 0.90
C ILE A 53 17.07 2.13 0.92
N LYS A 54 15.94 2.64 0.41
CA LYS A 54 15.76 4.07 0.24
C LYS A 54 15.67 4.80 1.59
N CYS A 55 14.80 4.35 2.48
CA CYS A 55 14.62 4.98 3.78
C CYS A 55 15.90 4.95 4.61
N ARG A 56 16.58 3.81 4.67
CA ARG A 56 17.86 3.69 5.41
C ARG A 56 18.94 4.60 4.85
N LYS A 57 19.11 4.66 3.51
CA LYS A 57 20.15 5.51 2.89
C LYS A 57 19.84 7.00 2.97
N SER A 58 18.57 7.37 2.93
CA SER A 58 18.15 8.79 2.87
C SER A 58 17.83 9.41 4.22
N GLY A 59 17.61 8.59 5.25
CA GLY A 59 17.10 9.04 6.55
C GLY A 59 15.61 9.44 6.52
N ILE A 60 14.88 9.13 5.44
CA ILE A 60 13.46 9.43 5.31
C ILE A 60 12.66 8.29 5.96
N LYS A 61 11.66 8.64 6.76
CA LYS A 61 10.70 7.70 7.34
C LYS A 61 9.30 8.06 6.84
N PRO A 62 8.53 7.12 6.26
CA PRO A 62 7.14 7.38 5.91
C PRO A 62 6.26 7.42 7.17
N ASP A 63 5.23 8.27 7.15
CA ASP A 63 4.28 8.42 8.26
C ASP A 63 3.12 7.43 8.13
N CYS A 64 2.82 6.97 6.91
CA CYS A 64 1.75 6.03 6.62
C CYS A 64 2.07 5.17 5.41
N VAL A 65 1.61 3.93 5.41
CA VAL A 65 1.65 3.03 4.25
C VAL A 65 0.23 2.73 3.79
N VAL A 66 -0.02 2.97 2.50
CA VAL A 66 -1.27 2.61 1.83
C VAL A 66 -1.04 1.32 1.04
N ILE A 67 -1.69 0.23 1.45
CA ILE A 67 -1.69 -1.02 0.68
C ILE A 67 -2.89 -1.01 -0.27
N VAL A 68 -2.62 -1.09 -1.56
CA VAL A 68 -3.67 -1.19 -2.58
C VAL A 68 -4.09 -2.64 -2.72
N ALA A 69 -5.36 -2.92 -2.49
CA ALA A 69 -5.97 -4.23 -2.66
C ALA A 69 -7.06 -4.21 -3.74
N THR A 70 -7.21 -5.32 -4.46
CA THR A 70 -8.32 -5.52 -5.39
C THR A 70 -8.98 -6.85 -5.12
N ILE A 71 -10.32 -6.91 -5.19
CA ILE A 71 -11.08 -8.16 -5.04
C ILE A 71 -10.62 -9.20 -6.06
N ARG A 72 -10.33 -8.76 -7.29
CA ARG A 72 -9.84 -9.63 -8.36
C ARG A 72 -8.51 -10.32 -8.00
N ALA A 73 -7.52 -9.56 -7.51
CA ALA A 73 -6.24 -10.12 -7.11
C ALA A 73 -6.39 -11.11 -5.94
N LEU A 74 -7.21 -10.77 -4.96
CA LEU A 74 -7.49 -11.65 -3.83
C LEU A 74 -8.20 -12.95 -4.25
N LYS A 75 -9.16 -12.88 -5.18
CA LYS A 75 -9.77 -14.09 -5.76
C LYS A 75 -8.76 -14.96 -6.52
N MET A 76 -7.84 -14.34 -7.28
CA MET A 76 -6.75 -15.07 -7.94
C MET A 76 -5.86 -15.80 -6.93
N HIS A 77 -5.46 -15.14 -5.85
CA HIS A 77 -4.73 -15.79 -4.75
C HIS A 77 -5.54 -16.90 -4.07
N GLY A 78 -6.88 -16.82 -4.13
CA GLY A 78 -7.80 -17.86 -3.69
C GLY A 78 -7.96 -19.03 -4.65
N GLY A 79 -7.34 -18.97 -5.84
CA GLY A 79 -7.33 -20.03 -6.86
C GLY A 79 -8.34 -19.86 -7.99
N VAL A 80 -8.94 -18.66 -8.16
CA VAL A 80 -9.84 -18.36 -9.29
C VAL A 80 -9.03 -18.04 -10.53
N THR A 81 -9.41 -18.61 -11.68
CA THR A 81 -8.80 -18.32 -12.97
C THR A 81 -9.16 -16.92 -13.50
N LYS A 82 -8.35 -16.38 -14.40
CA LYS A 82 -8.57 -15.02 -14.95
C LYS A 82 -9.95 -14.84 -15.58
N ASP A 83 -10.45 -15.86 -16.25
CA ASP A 83 -11.72 -15.82 -16.99
C ASP A 83 -12.93 -15.79 -16.07
N GLU A 84 -12.81 -16.35 -14.88
CA GLU A 84 -13.86 -16.43 -13.86
C GLU A 84 -13.88 -15.27 -12.86
N LEU A 85 -12.93 -14.34 -12.93
CA LEU A 85 -12.81 -13.21 -12.00
C LEU A 85 -14.02 -12.29 -11.97
N LYS A 86 -14.83 -12.28 -13.02
CA LYS A 86 -16.05 -11.48 -13.12
C LYS A 86 -17.20 -12.05 -12.26
N ASN A 87 -17.14 -13.34 -11.93
CA ASN A 87 -18.17 -14.03 -11.15
C ASN A 87 -17.93 -13.81 -9.66
N GLU A 88 -19.02 -13.66 -8.87
CA GLU A 88 -18.93 -13.62 -7.42
C GLU A 88 -18.31 -14.91 -6.87
N ASN A 89 -17.27 -14.80 -6.04
CA ASN A 89 -16.69 -15.94 -5.36
C ASN A 89 -16.12 -15.55 -3.98
N VAL A 90 -17.02 -15.41 -3.01
CA VAL A 90 -16.67 -15.05 -1.62
C VAL A 90 -15.77 -16.11 -0.96
N LYS A 91 -15.92 -17.40 -1.34
CA LYS A 91 -15.08 -18.47 -0.78
C LYS A 91 -13.63 -18.32 -1.20
N ALA A 92 -13.39 -18.07 -2.47
CA ALA A 92 -12.04 -17.82 -2.98
C ALA A 92 -11.48 -16.50 -2.44
N LEU A 93 -12.30 -15.45 -2.36
CA LEU A 93 -11.90 -14.19 -1.74
C LEU A 93 -11.39 -14.42 -0.32
N LYS A 94 -12.15 -15.11 0.55
CA LYS A 94 -11.73 -15.43 1.93
C LYS A 94 -10.40 -16.20 1.98
N LYS A 95 -10.20 -17.15 1.07
CA LYS A 95 -8.92 -17.88 0.96
C LYS A 95 -7.76 -16.95 0.58
N GLY A 96 -8.00 -15.98 -0.30
CA GLY A 96 -6.98 -15.01 -0.74
C GLY A 96 -6.68 -13.92 0.29
N LEU A 97 -7.55 -13.66 1.28
CA LEU A 97 -7.32 -12.68 2.34
C LEU A 97 -6.06 -12.97 3.18
N VAL A 98 -5.63 -14.22 3.26
CA VAL A 98 -4.37 -14.62 3.93
C VAL A 98 -3.16 -13.89 3.33
N ASN A 99 -3.19 -13.62 2.02
CA ASN A 99 -2.13 -12.84 1.36
C ASN A 99 -2.14 -11.38 1.84
N LEU A 100 -3.32 -10.74 1.89
CA LEU A 100 -3.46 -9.38 2.40
C LEU A 100 -3.04 -9.27 3.87
N GLU A 101 -3.42 -10.23 4.70
CA GLU A 101 -3.00 -10.31 6.11
C GLU A 101 -1.47 -10.34 6.23
N ARG A 102 -0.80 -11.13 5.42
CA ARG A 102 0.66 -11.19 5.39
C ARG A 102 1.28 -9.84 5.06
N HIS A 103 0.76 -9.13 4.07
CA HIS A 103 1.25 -7.79 3.71
C HIS A 103 1.03 -6.77 4.82
N ILE A 104 -0.14 -6.78 5.47
CA ILE A 104 -0.43 -5.94 6.63
C ILE A 104 0.59 -6.21 7.75
N ASN A 105 0.77 -7.48 8.10
CA ASN A 105 1.66 -7.88 9.17
C ASN A 105 3.13 -7.57 8.86
N ASN A 106 3.58 -7.77 7.63
CA ASN A 106 4.93 -7.42 7.21
C ASN A 106 5.18 -5.91 7.32
N THR A 107 4.23 -5.08 6.88
CA THR A 107 4.35 -3.62 6.99
C THR A 107 4.38 -3.17 8.44
N ARG A 108 3.57 -3.76 9.32
CA ARG A 108 3.57 -3.48 10.76
C ARG A 108 4.90 -3.81 11.44
N LYS A 109 5.63 -4.84 10.98
CA LYS A 109 6.97 -5.16 11.50
C LYS A 109 8.00 -4.05 11.28
N PHE A 110 7.78 -3.19 10.30
CA PHE A 110 8.59 -1.97 10.10
C PHE A 110 8.16 -0.79 10.98
N GLY A 111 7.16 -0.99 11.87
CA GLY A 111 6.64 0.07 12.73
C GLY A 111 5.81 1.11 11.99
N MET A 112 5.25 0.77 10.83
CA MET A 112 4.48 1.70 10.01
C MET A 112 2.98 1.53 10.24
N PRO A 113 2.22 2.63 10.41
CA PRO A 113 0.78 2.60 10.32
C PRO A 113 0.34 2.21 8.91
N VAL A 114 -0.74 1.43 8.83
CA VAL A 114 -1.24 0.87 7.57
C VAL A 114 -2.70 1.24 7.38
N THR A 115 -3.05 1.66 6.18
CA THR A 115 -4.43 1.75 5.69
C THR A 115 -4.57 1.03 4.36
N ILE A 116 -5.78 0.59 4.02
CA ILE A 116 -6.04 -0.18 2.81
C ILE A 116 -6.86 0.65 1.83
N ALA A 117 -6.37 0.78 0.61
CA ALA A 117 -7.12 1.30 -0.51
C ALA A 117 -7.72 0.13 -1.30
N VAL A 118 -9.03 -0.05 -1.24
CA VAL A 118 -9.71 -1.07 -2.04
C VAL A 118 -10.07 -0.48 -3.40
N ASN A 119 -9.28 -0.79 -4.42
CA ASN A 119 -9.55 -0.35 -5.78
C ASN A 119 -10.74 -1.15 -6.34
N HIS A 120 -11.90 -0.49 -6.42
CA HIS A 120 -13.17 -1.10 -6.79
C HIS A 120 -13.36 -1.17 -8.29
N PHE A 121 -13.75 -2.32 -8.80
CA PHE A 121 -14.16 -2.55 -10.18
C PHE A 121 -15.67 -2.78 -10.29
N ILE A 122 -16.25 -2.44 -11.44
CA ILE A 122 -17.70 -2.58 -11.72
C ILE A 122 -18.20 -4.02 -11.48
N THR A 123 -17.32 -5.01 -11.66
CA THR A 123 -17.65 -6.43 -11.48
C THR A 123 -17.58 -6.90 -10.03
N ASP A 124 -17.11 -6.06 -9.11
CA ASP A 124 -17.02 -6.43 -7.70
C ASP A 124 -18.39 -6.34 -7.05
N THR A 125 -18.80 -7.40 -6.37
CA THR A 125 -20.13 -7.43 -5.71
C THR A 125 -20.09 -6.78 -4.33
N GLU A 126 -21.21 -6.25 -3.87
CA GLU A 126 -21.31 -5.66 -2.53
C GLU A 126 -21.00 -6.67 -1.42
N LYS A 127 -21.32 -7.95 -1.65
CA LYS A 127 -21.02 -9.03 -0.71
C LYS A 127 -19.53 -9.31 -0.58
N GLU A 128 -18.81 -9.29 -1.70
CA GLU A 128 -17.34 -9.40 -1.73
C GLU A 128 -16.69 -8.18 -1.08
N MET A 129 -17.17 -6.98 -1.40
CA MET A 129 -16.70 -5.74 -0.80
C MET A 129 -16.89 -5.73 0.71
N LYS A 130 -18.08 -6.07 1.18
CA LYS A 130 -18.38 -6.17 2.61
C LYS A 130 -17.47 -7.19 3.31
N THR A 131 -17.25 -8.35 2.69
CA THR A 131 -16.36 -9.39 3.24
C THR A 131 -14.94 -8.87 3.42
N LEU A 132 -14.41 -8.12 2.44
CA LEU A 132 -13.07 -7.53 2.52
C LEU A 132 -13.00 -6.44 3.59
N LEU A 133 -13.97 -5.53 3.64
CA LEU A 133 -13.99 -4.45 4.64
C LEU A 133 -14.13 -5.00 6.07
N ASP A 134 -14.99 -6.00 6.29
CA ASP A 134 -15.14 -6.65 7.59
C ASP A 134 -13.83 -7.35 8.02
N PHE A 135 -13.16 -8.02 7.09
CA PHE A 135 -11.83 -8.58 7.36
C PHE A 135 -10.83 -7.50 7.77
N CYS A 136 -10.74 -6.38 7.06
CA CYS A 136 -9.83 -5.30 7.43
C CYS A 136 -10.12 -4.77 8.85
N LYS A 137 -11.39 -4.67 9.23
CA LYS A 137 -11.80 -4.30 10.60
C LYS A 137 -11.29 -5.32 11.63
N THR A 138 -11.38 -6.63 11.37
CA THR A 138 -10.87 -7.66 12.29
C THR A 138 -9.35 -7.59 12.43
N GLN A 139 -8.66 -7.15 11.38
CA GLN A 139 -7.21 -6.90 11.42
C GLN A 139 -6.85 -5.55 12.09
N GLY A 140 -7.82 -4.75 12.53
CA GLY A 140 -7.58 -3.45 13.14
C GLY A 140 -6.96 -2.44 12.16
N VAL A 141 -7.29 -2.52 10.85
CA VAL A 141 -6.87 -1.57 9.82
C VAL A 141 -8.07 -0.92 9.18
N LYS A 142 -7.97 0.39 8.90
CA LYS A 142 -8.97 1.08 8.11
C LYS A 142 -8.83 0.71 6.64
N ALA A 143 -9.97 0.52 5.96
CA ALA A 143 -10.02 0.26 4.53
C ALA A 143 -11.07 1.16 3.90
N SER A 144 -10.70 1.82 2.80
CA SER A 144 -11.58 2.71 2.05
C SER A 144 -11.83 2.17 0.65
N LYS A 145 -13.10 2.18 0.22
CA LYS A 145 -13.50 1.86 -1.16
C LYS A 145 -13.08 3.01 -2.07
N CYS A 146 -12.26 2.72 -3.06
CA CYS A 146 -11.76 3.70 -4.03
C CYS A 146 -12.45 3.51 -5.39
N THR A 147 -13.14 4.55 -5.85
CA THR A 147 -13.86 4.58 -7.13
C THR A 147 -13.31 5.67 -8.06
N HIS A 148 -12.03 6.00 -7.93
CA HIS A 148 -11.39 7.11 -8.60
C HIS A 148 -11.45 7.03 -10.14
N TRP A 149 -11.49 5.86 -10.71
CA TRP A 149 -11.55 5.71 -12.16
C TRP A 149 -12.92 6.08 -12.74
N SER A 150 -14.01 6.03 -11.96
CA SER A 150 -15.34 6.50 -12.36
C SER A 150 -15.68 7.89 -11.82
N ASN A 151 -15.23 8.23 -10.61
CA ASN A 151 -15.62 9.41 -9.86
C ASN A 151 -14.45 10.40 -9.65
N GLY A 152 -13.31 10.18 -10.29
CA GLY A 152 -12.12 11.05 -10.13
C GLY A 152 -11.68 11.16 -8.67
N SER A 153 -11.26 12.34 -8.25
CA SER A 153 -10.75 12.61 -6.91
C SER A 153 -11.78 12.37 -5.80
N GLU A 154 -13.07 12.60 -6.06
CA GLU A 154 -14.13 12.34 -5.09
C GLU A 154 -14.19 10.85 -4.67
N GLY A 155 -13.85 9.94 -5.60
CA GLY A 155 -13.80 8.50 -5.33
C GLY A 155 -12.67 8.05 -4.38
N THR A 156 -11.76 8.95 -3.99
CA THR A 156 -10.66 8.68 -3.06
C THR A 156 -10.64 9.60 -1.84
N LYS A 157 -11.62 10.47 -1.69
CA LYS A 157 -11.66 11.48 -0.62
C LYS A 157 -11.63 10.85 0.79
N GLU A 158 -12.35 9.77 0.99
CA GLU A 158 -12.33 9.03 2.26
C GLU A 158 -10.94 8.48 2.57
N LEU A 159 -10.26 7.90 1.59
CA LEU A 159 -8.88 7.42 1.74
C LEU A 159 -7.93 8.57 2.09
N ALA A 160 -8.03 9.70 1.38
CA ALA A 160 -7.19 10.86 1.64
C ALA A 160 -7.36 11.38 3.07
N ASN A 161 -8.59 11.54 3.54
CA ASN A 161 -8.88 11.94 4.91
C ASN A 161 -8.33 10.95 5.95
N ASN A 162 -8.41 9.65 5.68
CA ASN A 162 -7.85 8.62 6.55
C ASN A 162 -6.32 8.71 6.62
N VAL A 163 -5.66 8.95 5.48
CA VAL A 163 -4.19 9.10 5.42
C VAL A 163 -3.75 10.35 6.18
N VAL A 164 -4.39 11.51 5.94
CA VAL A 164 -4.10 12.76 6.65
C VAL A 164 -4.21 12.55 8.15
N LYS A 165 -5.32 11.97 8.62
CA LYS A 165 -5.50 11.70 10.05
C LYS A 165 -4.42 10.79 10.64
N ILE A 166 -4.00 9.74 9.92
CA ILE A 166 -2.92 8.85 10.38
C ILE A 166 -1.60 9.61 10.46
N CYS A 167 -1.30 10.49 9.49
CA CYS A 167 -0.09 11.29 9.51
C CYS A 167 -0.07 12.30 10.66
N GLU A 168 -1.20 12.93 10.96
CA GLU A 168 -1.35 13.87 12.09
C GLU A 168 -1.22 13.15 13.43
N ASP A 169 -1.91 12.02 13.63
CA ASP A 169 -1.85 11.22 14.85
C ASP A 169 -0.42 10.66 15.12
N ASN A 170 0.39 10.48 14.05
CA ASN A 170 1.77 9.98 14.17
C ASN A 170 2.81 11.06 14.48
N GLN A 171 2.52 12.33 14.28
CA GLN A 171 3.45 13.41 14.65
C GLN A 171 3.72 13.44 16.16
N ASP A 172 2.78 12.96 16.97
CA ASP A 172 2.94 12.83 18.43
C ASP A 172 3.77 11.59 18.84
N LEU A 173 4.01 10.64 17.92
CA LEU A 173 4.75 9.39 18.18
C LEU A 173 6.22 9.43 17.71
N SER A 174 6.78 10.60 17.41
CA SER A 174 8.09 10.75 16.75
C SER A 174 9.33 10.36 17.57
N LEU A 175 9.20 9.61 18.65
CA LEU A 175 10.30 9.21 19.53
C LEU A 175 10.41 7.69 19.79
N ILE A 176 9.97 6.84 18.90
CA ILE A 176 10.26 5.41 19.04
C ILE A 176 11.56 5.11 18.30
N HIS A 177 12.66 4.97 19.03
CA HIS A 177 13.89 4.37 18.57
C HIS A 177 13.60 2.96 18.04
N ILE A 178 13.73 2.76 16.73
CA ILE A 178 13.86 1.42 16.17
C ILE A 178 15.28 0.97 16.54
N SER A 179 15.40 0.16 17.60
CA SER A 179 16.63 -0.54 17.92
C SER A 179 17.02 -1.39 16.70
N GLU A 180 18.23 -1.20 16.21
CA GLU A 180 18.78 -2.05 15.15
C GLU A 180 18.70 -3.52 15.60
N PRO A 181 18.30 -4.45 14.72
CA PRO A 181 18.43 -5.86 15.04
C PRO A 181 19.93 -6.14 15.26
N THR A 182 20.27 -6.51 16.49
CA THR A 182 21.61 -6.95 16.85
C THR A 182 22.02 -8.09 15.93
N ARG A 183 23.06 -7.88 15.13
CA ARG A 183 23.68 -8.97 14.38
C ARG A 183 24.14 -10.02 15.39
N PRO A 184 23.87 -11.31 15.19
CA PRO A 184 24.50 -12.35 15.97
C PRO A 184 26.02 -12.20 15.75
N ASN A 185 26.76 -12.10 16.83
CA ASN A 185 28.22 -12.16 16.78
C ASN A 185 28.59 -13.57 16.26
N THR A 186 29.20 -13.64 15.10
CA THR A 186 29.90 -14.84 14.62
C THR A 186 31.25 -14.94 15.31
#